data_330c621876d7bbcce9c1c23141ee482d
#
_entry.id   330c621876d7bbcce9c1c23141ee482d
#
_cell.length_a   1.000
_cell.length_b   1.000
_cell.length_c   1.000
_cell.angle_alpha   90.00
_cell.angle_beta   90.00
_cell.angle_gamma   90.00
#
_symmetry.space_group_name_H-M   'P 1'
#
loop_
_entity.id
_entity.type
_entity.pdbx_description
1 polymer ?
#
loop_
_entity_poly.entity_id
_entity_poly.type
_entity_poly.pdbx_seq_one_letter_code
_entity_poly.pdbx_strand_id
1 'polypeptide(L)'
;MQWTLWTIIMSLIMGWVARSRRQPRAAGYARRLRHPPSTLIIGLVCFLFFAGIAVISNVYANATTTWLTTTVFVGFALLALPIVGDYFAARHEVSEEGLRYGRLFGSGGKIRWADLKSVRFSAAMKWFRLESQSGTVVRVSVMLMGLPVFAQLLLVHTPPKAIESNTLPVLRMTAEGNPPSGWGLSEG
;
A
#
# COMPACT_ATOMS: atom_id res chain seq x y z
N MET A 1 -35.06 -9.30 -1.18
CA MET A 1 -34.12 -10.27 -0.58
C MET A 1 -32.70 -10.23 -1.16
N GLN A 2 -32.47 -10.09 -2.47
CA GLN A 2 -31.10 -10.05 -3.04
C GLN A 2 -30.28 -8.86 -2.55
N TRP A 3 -30.85 -7.66 -2.47
CA TRP A 3 -30.15 -6.44 -2.03
C TRP A 3 -29.69 -6.49 -0.56
N THR A 4 -30.51 -7.08 0.33
CA THR A 4 -30.14 -7.25 1.73
C THR A 4 -28.97 -8.20 1.90
N LEU A 5 -28.92 -9.30 1.13
CA LEU A 5 -27.81 -10.23 1.13
C LEU A 5 -26.51 -9.55 0.68
N TRP A 6 -26.56 -8.76 -0.41
CA TRP A 6 -25.42 -8.00 -0.91
C TRP A 6 -24.91 -6.96 0.11
N THR A 7 -25.82 -6.26 0.79
CA THR A 7 -25.45 -5.28 1.81
C THR A 7 -24.73 -5.96 2.98
N ILE A 8 -25.23 -7.12 3.43
CA ILE A 8 -24.58 -7.89 4.50
C ILE A 8 -23.19 -8.36 4.08
N ILE A 9 -23.06 -8.95 2.89
CA ILE A 9 -21.78 -9.44 2.37
C ILE A 9 -20.78 -8.29 2.28
N MET A 10 -21.17 -7.14 1.70
CA MET A 10 -20.32 -5.96 1.60
C MET A 10 -19.92 -5.41 2.95
N SER A 11 -20.84 -5.36 3.90
CA SER A 11 -20.55 -4.90 5.28
C SER A 11 -19.55 -5.82 5.99
N LEU A 12 -19.68 -7.13 5.81
CA LEU A 12 -18.74 -8.11 6.36
C LEU A 12 -17.35 -7.98 5.72
N ILE A 13 -17.29 -7.83 4.40
CA ILE A 13 -16.02 -7.62 3.67
C ILE A 13 -15.35 -6.33 4.13
N MET A 14 -16.09 -5.21 4.19
CA MET A 14 -15.55 -3.93 4.61
C MET A 14 -15.12 -3.96 6.09
N GLY A 15 -15.91 -4.58 6.96
CA GLY A 15 -15.56 -4.78 8.38
C GLY A 15 -14.29 -5.63 8.54
N TRP A 16 -14.16 -6.70 7.75
CA TRP A 16 -12.96 -7.52 7.75
C TRP A 16 -11.73 -6.78 7.23
N VAL A 17 -11.86 -6.02 6.13
CA VAL A 17 -10.80 -5.17 5.58
C VAL A 17 -10.35 -4.11 6.60
N ALA A 18 -11.31 -3.45 7.25
CA ALA A 18 -11.00 -2.46 8.29
C ALA A 18 -10.28 -3.10 9.49
N ARG A 19 -10.70 -4.30 9.91
CA ARG A 19 -10.06 -5.03 11.01
C ARG A 19 -8.65 -5.51 10.66
N SER A 20 -8.43 -5.98 9.43
CA SER A 20 -7.12 -6.45 8.97
C SER A 20 -6.08 -5.33 8.87
N ARG A 21 -6.52 -4.08 8.79
CA ARG A 21 -5.67 -2.87 8.74
C ARG A 21 -5.33 -2.32 10.12
N ARG A 22 -5.97 -2.79 11.19
CA ARG A 22 -5.61 -2.38 12.54
C ARG A 22 -4.19 -2.84 12.82
N GLN A 23 -3.31 -1.89 13.04
CA GLN A 23 -1.88 -2.12 13.27
C GLN A 23 -1.70 -2.96 14.55
N PRO A 24 -1.08 -4.14 14.48
CA PRO A 24 -0.71 -4.84 15.71
C PRO A 24 0.38 -4.05 16.43
N ARG A 25 0.14 -3.71 17.69
CA ARG A 25 1.11 -3.01 18.56
C ARG A 25 2.28 -3.88 19.03
N ALA A 26 2.43 -5.08 18.48
CA ALA A 26 3.48 -6.01 18.90
C ALA A 26 4.87 -5.54 18.42
N ALA A 27 5.75 -5.27 19.37
CA ALA A 27 7.08 -4.68 19.17
C ALA A 27 8.01 -5.43 18.18
N GLY A 28 7.86 -6.74 18.00
CA GLY A 28 8.72 -7.52 17.12
C GLY A 28 8.42 -7.42 15.62
N TYR A 29 7.17 -7.11 15.25
CA TYR A 29 6.77 -6.90 13.85
C TYR A 29 6.89 -5.45 13.39
N ALA A 30 7.14 -4.54 14.31
CA ALA A 30 7.11 -3.11 14.08
C ALA A 30 8.24 -2.59 13.17
N ARG A 31 9.36 -3.33 13.04
CA ARG A 31 10.51 -2.96 12.19
C ARG A 31 10.34 -3.37 10.72
N ARG A 32 9.29 -4.11 10.39
CA ARG A 32 9.01 -4.54 9.01
C ARG A 32 7.78 -3.83 8.47
N LEU A 33 7.99 -3.06 7.40
CA LEU A 33 6.90 -2.48 6.63
C LEU A 33 6.46 -3.49 5.59
N ARG A 34 5.20 -3.88 5.63
CA ARG A 34 4.61 -4.81 4.66
C ARG A 34 3.14 -4.51 4.44
N HIS A 35 2.62 -4.87 3.29
CA HIS A 35 1.19 -4.78 3.05
C HIS A 35 0.39 -5.71 3.96
N PRO A 36 -0.80 -5.29 4.41
CA PRO A 36 -1.72 -6.17 5.12
C PRO A 36 -2.16 -7.33 4.21
N PRO A 37 -2.47 -8.52 4.78
CA PRO A 37 -2.92 -9.68 3.99
C PRO A 37 -4.15 -9.40 3.12
N SER A 38 -5.01 -8.46 3.54
CA SER A 38 -6.15 -8.00 2.74
C SER A 38 -5.77 -7.48 1.35
N THR A 39 -4.59 -6.88 1.19
CA THR A 39 -4.12 -6.40 -0.12
C THR A 39 -3.92 -7.56 -1.10
N LEU A 40 -3.30 -8.66 -0.63
CA LEU A 40 -3.12 -9.86 -1.44
C LEU A 40 -4.47 -10.48 -1.83
N ILE A 41 -5.38 -10.62 -0.85
CA ILE A 41 -6.69 -11.22 -1.08
C ILE A 41 -7.50 -10.40 -2.07
N ILE A 42 -7.54 -9.07 -1.91
CA ILE A 42 -8.23 -8.18 -2.85
C ILE A 42 -7.63 -8.31 -4.26
N GLY A 43 -6.30 -8.25 -4.39
CA GLY A 43 -5.64 -8.40 -5.68
C GLY A 43 -5.94 -9.74 -6.35
N LEU A 44 -5.90 -10.83 -5.58
CA LEU A 44 -6.18 -12.18 -6.10
C LEU A 44 -7.65 -12.35 -6.48
N VAL A 45 -8.59 -11.87 -5.65
CA VAL A 45 -10.02 -11.89 -5.95
C VAL A 45 -10.33 -11.10 -7.21
N CYS A 46 -9.79 -9.89 -7.36
CA CYS A 46 -9.96 -9.10 -8.57
C CYS A 46 -9.40 -9.82 -9.80
N PHE A 47 -8.20 -10.38 -9.70
CA PHE A 47 -7.59 -11.13 -10.78
C PHE A 47 -8.47 -12.32 -11.22
N LEU A 48 -8.85 -13.18 -10.26
CA LEU A 48 -9.66 -14.38 -10.54
C LEU A 48 -11.05 -14.03 -11.07
N PHE A 49 -11.65 -12.95 -10.56
CA PHE A 49 -12.96 -12.49 -11.03
C PHE A 49 -12.93 -12.07 -12.50
N PHE A 50 -12.02 -11.17 -12.88
CA PHE A 50 -11.94 -10.70 -14.26
C PHE A 50 -11.41 -11.76 -15.23
N ALA A 51 -10.44 -12.57 -14.81
CA ALA A 51 -9.98 -13.71 -15.60
C ALA A 51 -11.09 -14.76 -15.78
N GLY A 52 -11.85 -15.04 -14.73
CA GLY A 52 -13.00 -15.95 -14.78
C GLY A 52 -14.08 -15.45 -15.75
N ILE A 53 -14.44 -14.17 -15.71
CA ILE A 53 -15.39 -13.57 -16.67
C ILE A 53 -14.84 -13.70 -18.10
N ALA A 54 -13.57 -13.39 -18.32
CA ALA A 54 -12.96 -13.51 -19.65
C ALA A 54 -13.05 -14.96 -20.18
N VAL A 55 -12.77 -15.96 -19.34
CA VAL A 55 -12.88 -17.38 -19.73
C VAL A 55 -14.33 -17.79 -19.97
N ILE A 56 -15.22 -17.53 -19.00
CA ILE A 56 -16.63 -17.96 -19.07
C ILE A 56 -17.33 -17.33 -20.27
N SER A 57 -17.12 -16.02 -20.52
CA SER A 57 -17.73 -15.33 -21.65
C SER A 57 -17.28 -15.87 -23.00
N ASN A 58 -16.07 -16.41 -23.12
CA ASN A 58 -15.60 -17.04 -24.35
C ASN A 58 -16.02 -18.50 -24.50
N VAL A 59 -16.16 -19.22 -23.38
CA VAL A 59 -16.67 -20.62 -23.41
C VAL A 59 -18.18 -20.64 -23.75
N TYR A 60 -18.93 -19.69 -23.17
CA TYR A 60 -20.38 -19.52 -23.41
C TYR A 60 -20.63 -18.25 -24.20
N ALA A 61 -20.04 -18.17 -25.40
CA ALA A 61 -20.12 -17.00 -26.25
C ALA A 61 -21.57 -16.63 -26.60
N ASN A 62 -21.87 -15.34 -26.55
CA ASN A 62 -23.16 -14.77 -26.94
C ASN A 62 -22.96 -13.52 -27.81
N ALA A 63 -24.03 -12.84 -28.20
CA ALA A 63 -23.96 -11.67 -29.07
C ALA A 63 -23.11 -10.50 -28.48
N THR A 64 -22.88 -10.45 -27.19
CA THR A 64 -22.03 -9.44 -26.53
C THR A 64 -20.57 -9.86 -26.38
N THR A 65 -20.26 -11.13 -26.66
CA THR A 65 -18.89 -11.65 -26.60
C THR A 65 -18.13 -11.25 -27.85
N THR A 66 -17.31 -10.24 -27.72
CA THR A 66 -16.45 -9.71 -28.78
C THR A 66 -14.99 -9.75 -28.34
N TRP A 67 -14.07 -9.65 -29.29
CA TRP A 67 -12.64 -9.51 -28.97
C TRP A 67 -12.38 -8.32 -28.04
N LEU A 68 -13.13 -7.22 -28.21
CA LEU A 68 -13.00 -6.02 -27.39
C LEU A 68 -13.40 -6.28 -25.93
N THR A 69 -14.56 -6.92 -25.69
CA THR A 69 -15.01 -7.26 -24.32
C THR A 69 -14.03 -8.21 -23.64
N THR A 70 -13.52 -9.20 -24.36
CA THR A 70 -12.50 -10.13 -23.85
C THR A 70 -11.21 -9.36 -23.47
N THR A 71 -10.73 -8.48 -24.35
CA THR A 71 -9.53 -7.68 -24.10
C THR A 71 -9.68 -6.78 -22.88
N VAL A 72 -10.85 -6.19 -22.68
CA VAL A 72 -11.14 -5.35 -21.51
C VAL A 72 -11.06 -6.16 -20.22
N PHE A 73 -11.68 -7.33 -20.17
CA PHE A 73 -11.62 -8.19 -18.96
C PHE A 73 -10.22 -8.74 -18.69
N VAL A 74 -9.50 -9.14 -19.71
CA VAL A 74 -8.09 -9.53 -19.60
C VAL A 74 -7.23 -8.34 -19.11
N GLY A 75 -7.48 -7.14 -19.64
CA GLY A 75 -6.81 -5.91 -19.20
C GLY A 75 -7.03 -5.64 -17.71
N PHE A 76 -8.26 -5.75 -17.20
CA PHE A 76 -8.55 -5.62 -15.78
C PHE A 76 -7.90 -6.71 -14.93
N ALA A 77 -7.87 -7.96 -15.40
CA ALA A 77 -7.16 -9.03 -14.73
C ALA A 77 -5.66 -8.70 -14.63
N LEU A 78 -5.04 -8.26 -15.72
CA LEU A 78 -3.63 -7.86 -15.72
C LEU A 78 -3.33 -6.66 -14.80
N LEU A 79 -4.26 -5.71 -14.68
CA LEU A 79 -4.13 -4.56 -13.76
C LEU A 79 -4.18 -4.97 -12.27
N ALA A 80 -4.71 -6.14 -11.95
CA ALA A 80 -4.67 -6.67 -10.58
C ALA A 80 -3.29 -7.27 -10.21
N LEU A 81 -2.49 -7.71 -11.18
CA LEU A 81 -1.19 -8.33 -10.93
C LEU A 81 -0.18 -7.42 -10.22
N PRO A 82 -0.04 -6.12 -10.55
CA PRO A 82 0.80 -5.19 -9.79
C PRO A 82 0.44 -5.13 -8.30
N ILE A 83 -0.84 -5.23 -7.93
CA ILE A 83 -1.29 -5.23 -6.52
C ILE A 83 -0.77 -6.49 -5.81
N VAL A 84 -0.89 -7.65 -6.46
CA VAL A 84 -0.36 -8.91 -5.95
C VAL A 84 1.16 -8.87 -5.85
N GLY A 85 1.81 -8.37 -6.91
CA GLY A 85 3.27 -8.25 -6.95
C GLY A 85 3.80 -7.31 -5.87
N ASP A 86 3.15 -6.16 -5.65
CA ASP A 86 3.56 -5.18 -4.64
C ASP A 86 3.45 -5.75 -3.22
N TYR A 87 2.47 -6.62 -2.95
CA TYR A 87 2.38 -7.34 -1.68
C TYR A 87 3.66 -8.14 -1.35
N PHE A 88 4.28 -8.75 -2.36
CA PHE A 88 5.52 -9.53 -2.18
C PHE A 88 6.78 -8.67 -2.22
N ALA A 89 6.77 -7.62 -3.03
CA ALA A 89 7.93 -6.76 -3.26
C ALA A 89 8.09 -5.66 -2.19
N ALA A 90 7.01 -5.10 -1.67
CA ALA A 90 7.05 -4.06 -0.65
C ALA A 90 7.35 -4.65 0.74
N ARG A 91 8.49 -5.32 0.86
CA ARG A 91 9.06 -5.80 2.11
C ARG A 91 10.18 -4.86 2.51
N HIS A 92 9.83 -3.84 3.26
CA HIS A 92 10.83 -2.91 3.77
C HIS A 92 11.16 -3.24 5.22
N GLU A 93 12.40 -3.02 5.60
CA GLU A 93 12.89 -3.22 6.96
C GLU A 93 13.46 -1.91 7.49
N VAL A 94 12.97 -1.49 8.65
CA VAL A 94 13.35 -0.23 9.30
C VAL A 94 14.33 -0.54 10.41
N SER A 95 15.45 0.15 10.44
CA SER A 95 16.47 0.07 11.49
C SER A 95 16.84 1.47 11.98
N GLU A 96 17.61 1.55 13.06
CA GLU A 96 18.15 2.82 13.56
C GLU A 96 19.09 3.51 12.55
N GLU A 97 19.71 2.74 11.67
CA GLU A 97 20.61 3.28 10.66
C GLU A 97 19.88 3.77 9.40
N GLY A 98 18.69 3.19 9.07
CA GLY A 98 17.99 3.53 7.84
C GLY A 98 16.90 2.53 7.45
N LEU A 99 16.46 2.67 6.21
CA LEU A 99 15.43 1.88 5.57
C LEU A 99 16.06 0.97 4.51
N ARG A 100 15.94 -0.35 4.70
CA ARG A 100 16.13 -1.33 3.62
C ARG A 100 14.82 -1.47 2.86
N TYR A 101 14.84 -1.32 1.56
CA TYR A 101 13.64 -1.37 0.74
C TYR A 101 13.73 -2.46 -0.34
N GLY A 102 12.60 -3.14 -0.57
CA GLY A 102 12.38 -4.00 -1.73
C GLY A 102 11.73 -3.21 -2.88
N ARG A 103 11.87 -3.70 -4.09
CA ARG A 103 11.19 -3.18 -5.28
C ARG A 103 10.54 -4.33 -6.05
N LEU A 104 9.42 -4.03 -6.72
CA LEU A 104 8.75 -4.99 -7.61
C LEU A 104 9.62 -5.29 -8.83
N PHE A 105 10.23 -4.25 -9.40
CA PHE A 105 11.17 -4.34 -10.51
C PHE A 105 12.51 -3.75 -10.10
N GLY A 106 13.57 -4.53 -10.25
CA GLY A 106 14.94 -4.12 -9.92
C GLY A 106 15.44 -4.59 -8.54
N SER A 107 16.67 -4.26 -8.24
CA SER A 107 17.29 -4.58 -6.94
C SER A 107 16.74 -3.67 -5.84
N GLY A 108 16.47 -4.25 -4.69
CA GLY A 108 16.27 -3.50 -3.45
C GLY A 108 17.55 -2.78 -3.03
N GLY A 109 17.47 -1.95 -2.00
CA GLY A 109 18.63 -1.21 -1.50
C GLY A 109 18.43 -0.79 -0.05
N LYS A 110 19.39 0.01 0.44
CA LYS A 110 19.36 0.62 1.77
C LYS A 110 19.54 2.13 1.62
N ILE A 111 18.72 2.91 2.32
CA ILE A 111 18.91 4.35 2.51
C ILE A 111 19.19 4.58 3.98
N ARG A 112 20.29 5.29 4.31
CA ARG A 112 20.56 5.73 5.67
C ARG A 112 19.79 7.01 5.96
N TRP A 113 19.32 7.17 7.19
CA TRP A 113 18.60 8.38 7.60
C TRP A 113 19.43 9.64 7.48
N ALA A 114 20.73 9.55 7.79
CA ALA A 114 21.68 10.66 7.67
C ALA A 114 21.88 11.12 6.22
N ASP A 115 21.67 10.24 5.24
CA ASP A 115 21.88 10.53 3.82
C ASP A 115 20.60 11.07 3.14
N LEU A 116 19.53 11.30 3.90
CA LEU A 116 18.29 11.84 3.34
C LEU A 116 18.46 13.32 2.99
N LYS A 117 18.16 13.62 1.72
CA LYS A 117 18.11 14.98 1.17
C LYS A 117 16.75 15.62 1.41
N SER A 118 15.67 14.86 1.17
CA SER A 118 14.32 15.35 1.40
C SER A 118 13.35 14.23 1.78
N VAL A 119 12.40 14.57 2.67
CA VAL A 119 11.28 13.74 3.08
C VAL A 119 10.01 14.54 2.86
N ARG A 120 9.12 14.03 2.00
CA ARG A 120 7.87 14.67 1.61
C ARG A 120 6.69 13.72 1.78
N PHE A 121 5.57 14.25 2.20
CA PHE A 121 4.30 13.54 2.18
C PHE A 121 3.45 14.00 0.98
N SER A 122 3.02 13.05 0.16
CA SER A 122 2.06 13.31 -0.92
C SER A 122 0.65 12.95 -0.44
N ALA A 123 -0.18 13.95 -0.19
CA ALA A 123 -1.57 13.77 0.22
C ALA A 123 -2.42 13.10 -0.87
N ALA A 124 -2.16 13.40 -2.14
CA ALA A 124 -2.88 12.81 -3.28
C ALA A 124 -2.56 11.33 -3.47
N MET A 125 -1.27 10.96 -3.33
CA MET A 125 -0.80 9.60 -3.57
C MET A 125 -0.69 8.76 -2.30
N LYS A 126 -0.92 9.35 -1.14
CA LYS A 126 -0.89 8.69 0.17
C LYS A 126 0.41 7.91 0.42
N TRP A 127 1.55 8.54 0.15
CA TRP A 127 2.87 7.99 0.47
C TRP A 127 3.84 9.04 1.01
N PHE A 128 4.82 8.57 1.77
CA PHE A 128 6.03 9.32 2.08
C PHE A 128 7.06 9.09 0.98
N ARG A 129 7.57 10.17 0.38
CA ARG A 129 8.67 10.14 -0.58
C ARG A 129 9.96 10.47 0.16
N LEU A 130 10.89 9.54 0.16
CA LEU A 130 12.23 9.68 0.69
C LEU A 130 13.19 9.84 -0.48
N GLU A 131 13.97 10.89 -0.48
CA GLU A 131 15.00 11.14 -1.49
C GLU A 131 16.35 11.23 -0.81
N SER A 132 17.32 10.40 -1.23
CA SER A 132 18.66 10.44 -0.70
C SER A 132 19.53 11.44 -1.46
N GLN A 133 20.68 11.81 -0.88
CA GLN A 133 21.67 12.66 -1.52
C GLN A 133 22.23 12.03 -2.82
N SER A 134 22.23 10.69 -2.93
CA SER A 134 22.61 9.96 -4.13
C SER A 134 21.54 9.97 -5.24
N GLY A 135 20.41 10.63 -5.04
CA GLY A 135 19.30 10.66 -6.00
C GLY A 135 18.37 9.44 -5.92
N THR A 136 18.62 8.50 -5.02
CA THR A 136 17.73 7.35 -4.83
C THR A 136 16.41 7.80 -4.22
N VAL A 137 15.29 7.42 -4.85
CA VAL A 137 13.93 7.74 -4.38
C VAL A 137 13.22 6.48 -3.94
N VAL A 138 12.71 6.50 -2.71
CA VAL A 138 11.85 5.44 -2.16
C VAL A 138 10.51 6.05 -1.76
N ARG A 139 9.44 5.32 -2.05
CA ARG A 139 8.06 5.70 -1.70
C ARG A 139 7.51 4.69 -0.70
N VAL A 140 7.10 5.18 0.47
CA VAL A 140 6.53 4.38 1.55
C VAL A 140 5.05 4.69 1.65
N SER A 141 4.21 3.74 1.23
CA SER A 141 2.75 3.91 1.24
C SER A 141 2.21 3.94 2.67
N VAL A 142 1.20 4.79 2.92
CA VAL A 142 0.48 4.81 4.21
C VAL A 142 -0.34 3.53 4.44
N MET A 143 -0.51 2.69 3.44
CA MET A 143 -1.19 1.41 3.56
C MET A 143 -0.33 0.30 4.19
N LEU A 144 0.96 0.55 4.36
CA LEU A 144 1.87 -0.43 4.97
C LEU A 144 1.65 -0.51 6.48
N MET A 145 1.79 -1.71 7.01
CA MET A 145 1.85 -1.97 8.45
C MET A 145 3.26 -1.64 8.96
N GLY A 146 3.38 -1.17 10.21
CA GLY A 146 4.66 -0.81 10.83
C GLY A 146 5.04 0.67 10.67
N LEU A 147 4.18 1.50 10.11
CA LEU A 147 4.40 2.94 9.92
C LEU A 147 4.73 3.72 11.19
N PRO A 148 4.15 3.47 12.38
CA PRO A 148 4.50 4.20 13.59
C PRO A 148 5.98 4.14 13.91
N VAL A 149 6.58 2.94 13.86
CA VAL A 149 8.02 2.77 14.11
C VAL A 149 8.87 3.41 13.02
N PHE A 150 8.45 3.30 11.76
CA PHE A 150 9.11 4.00 10.66
C PHE A 150 9.14 5.52 10.91
N ALA A 151 7.99 6.11 11.25
CA ALA A 151 7.90 7.55 11.49
C ALA A 151 8.71 7.98 12.72
N GLN A 152 8.70 7.21 13.81
CA GLN A 152 9.51 7.47 15.00
C GLN A 152 11.01 7.47 14.68
N LEU A 153 11.51 6.41 14.02
CA LEU A 153 12.93 6.30 13.67
C LEU A 153 13.35 7.39 12.68
N LEU A 154 12.48 7.73 11.72
CA LEU A 154 12.73 8.78 10.78
C LEU A 154 12.83 10.15 11.47
N LEU A 155 11.92 10.46 12.41
CA LEU A 155 11.94 11.72 13.18
C LEU A 155 13.18 11.85 14.06
N VAL A 156 13.67 10.75 14.63
CA VAL A 156 14.82 10.74 15.54
C VAL A 156 16.14 10.83 14.78
N HIS A 157 16.28 10.13 13.67
CA HIS A 157 17.58 9.93 13.02
C HIS A 157 17.77 10.76 11.74
N THR A 158 16.73 11.41 11.21
CA THR A 158 16.84 12.25 10.00
C THR A 158 17.15 13.69 10.37
N PRO A 159 18.09 14.36 9.67
CA PRO A 159 18.34 15.78 9.86
C PRO A 159 17.05 16.60 9.71
N PRO A 160 16.69 17.47 10.67
CA PRO A 160 15.42 18.22 10.64
C PRO A 160 15.21 19.01 9.34
N LYS A 161 16.28 19.55 8.77
CA LYS A 161 16.25 20.30 7.50
C LYS A 161 15.86 19.46 6.29
N ALA A 162 15.97 18.13 6.38
CA ALA A 162 15.56 17.23 5.29
C ALA A 162 14.06 16.95 5.31
N ILE A 163 13.36 17.23 6.40
CA ILE A 163 11.90 17.00 6.54
C ILE A 163 11.18 18.29 6.16
N GLU A 164 10.34 18.23 5.13
CA GLU A 164 9.52 19.39 4.75
C GLU A 164 8.54 19.79 5.88
N SER A 165 8.31 21.09 6.04
CA SER A 165 7.48 21.64 7.11
C SER A 165 6.05 21.11 7.12
N ASN A 166 5.48 20.89 5.94
CA ASN A 166 4.14 20.30 5.78
C ASN A 166 4.09 18.76 6.04
N THR A 167 5.23 18.09 6.01
CA THR A 167 5.36 16.66 6.26
C THR A 167 5.52 16.35 7.74
N LEU A 168 6.10 17.25 8.50
CA LEU A 168 6.41 17.06 9.91
C LEU A 168 5.18 16.75 10.79
N PRO A 169 4.03 17.46 10.68
CA PRO A 169 2.83 17.12 11.42
C PRO A 169 2.32 15.70 11.09
N VAL A 170 2.34 15.35 9.80
CA VAL A 170 1.88 14.03 9.34
C VAL A 170 2.75 12.90 9.89
N LEU A 171 4.07 13.12 9.94
CA LEU A 171 5.00 12.16 10.55
C LEU A 171 4.77 12.00 12.05
N ARG A 172 4.51 13.09 12.79
CA ARG A 172 4.21 13.03 14.22
C ARG A 172 2.94 12.25 14.49
N MET A 173 1.85 12.55 13.79
CA MET A 173 0.59 11.79 13.89
C MET A 173 0.81 10.31 13.56
N THR A 174 1.60 10.02 12.53
CA THR A 174 1.93 8.64 12.15
C THR A 174 2.74 7.94 13.24
N ALA A 175 3.69 8.61 13.87
CA ALA A 175 4.50 8.09 14.97
C ALA A 175 3.67 7.76 16.21
N GLU A 176 2.59 8.52 16.46
CA GLU A 176 1.61 8.30 17.51
C GLU A 176 0.63 7.16 17.21
N GLY A 177 0.72 6.55 16.02
CA GLY A 177 -0.16 5.44 15.61
C GLY A 177 -1.38 5.86 14.82
N ASN A 178 -1.48 7.14 14.43
CA ASN A 178 -2.56 7.72 13.65
C ASN A 178 -2.08 8.09 12.23
N PRO A 179 -1.73 7.13 11.38
CA PRO A 179 -1.33 7.45 10.02
C PRO A 179 -2.51 8.05 9.24
N PRO A 180 -2.25 8.92 8.24
CA PRO A 180 -3.30 9.46 7.40
C PRO A 180 -4.14 8.34 6.79
N SER A 181 -5.47 8.49 6.83
CA SER A 181 -6.36 7.49 6.25
C SER A 181 -6.09 7.32 4.76
N GLY A 182 -6.00 6.07 4.28
CA GLY A 182 -5.83 5.77 2.85
C GLY A 182 -7.02 6.24 1.99
N TRP A 183 -8.16 6.57 2.61
CA TRP A 183 -9.45 6.82 1.95
C TRP A 183 -9.98 8.26 2.11
N GLY A 184 -9.13 9.23 2.35
CA GLY A 184 -9.50 10.64 2.21
C GLY A 184 -10.54 11.22 3.17
N LEU A 185 -11.03 10.47 4.14
CA LEU A 185 -11.88 10.99 5.20
C LEU A 185 -10.93 11.55 6.29
N SER A 186 -10.53 12.80 6.13
CA SER A 186 -10.06 13.59 7.25
C SER A 186 -11.29 13.81 8.15
N GLU A 187 -11.33 13.12 9.27
CA GLU A 187 -12.19 13.56 10.36
C GLU A 187 -11.66 14.92 10.80
N GLY A 188 -12.48 15.95 10.51
CA GLY A 188 -12.27 17.30 11.01
C GLY A 188 -12.57 17.38 12.52
#